data_0f34a0cc1f99f0e6fe1d73e01f929037
#
_entry.id   0f34a0cc1f99f0e6fe1d73e01f929037
#
_cell.length_a   1.000
_cell.length_b   1.000
_cell.length_c   1.000
_cell.angle_alpha   90.00
_cell.angle_beta   90.00
_cell.angle_gamma   90.00
#
_symmetry.space_group_name_H-M   'P 1'
#
loop_
_entity.id
_entity.type
_entity.pdbx_description
1 polymer ?
#
loop_
_entity_poly.entity_id
_entity_poly.type
_entity_poly.pdbx_seq_one_letter_code
_entity_poly.pdbx_strand_id
1 'polypeptide(L)'
;MPLIIDDRIDVAMAVDAEGVHLGQSDMPVYIARKILGDSIIIGATAKTVPQAVEAYDQGADYLGVGAIYPTTTKVKTVLTSTDTLRDICAAVPIKVNAIGGLNKNNIDILQGIPIAGICAVSAIMKAGNPKLAVEELKCRAVELGLGNFKEV
;
A
#
# COMPACT_ATOMS: atom_id res chain seq x y z
N MET A 1 -10.91 -12.58 -1.36
CA MET A 1 -9.80 -11.61 -1.17
C MET A 1 -9.29 -11.28 -2.55
N PRO A 2 -9.25 -10.00 -2.97
CA PRO A 2 -8.81 -9.63 -4.31
C PRO A 2 -7.32 -9.94 -4.51
N LEU A 3 -6.98 -10.43 -5.70
CA LEU A 3 -5.61 -10.60 -6.18
C LEU A 3 -5.16 -9.30 -6.86
N ILE A 4 -4.09 -8.71 -6.36
CA ILE A 4 -3.47 -7.51 -6.94
C ILE A 4 -2.07 -7.89 -7.42
N ILE A 5 -1.78 -7.65 -8.68
CA ILE A 5 -0.46 -7.95 -9.28
C ILE A 5 0.41 -6.69 -9.21
N ASP A 6 1.64 -6.83 -8.71
CA ASP A 6 2.61 -5.72 -8.71
C ASP A 6 3.24 -5.53 -10.09
N ASP A 7 3.35 -4.27 -10.52
CA ASP A 7 4.13 -3.75 -11.65
C ASP A 7 3.69 -4.25 -13.05
N ARG A 8 3.08 -5.44 -13.17
CA ARG A 8 2.85 -6.17 -14.43
C ARG A 8 1.38 -6.22 -14.84
N ILE A 9 0.96 -5.24 -15.65
CA ILE A 9 -0.41 -5.16 -16.22
C ILE A 9 -0.72 -6.36 -17.12
N ASP A 10 0.23 -6.78 -17.93
CA ASP A 10 0.10 -7.93 -18.81
C ASP A 10 -0.16 -9.23 -18.03
N VAL A 11 0.51 -9.41 -16.89
CA VAL A 11 0.25 -10.54 -16.00
C VAL A 11 -1.12 -10.41 -15.34
N ALA A 12 -1.49 -9.22 -14.85
CA ALA A 12 -2.80 -9.00 -14.25
C ALA A 12 -3.94 -9.37 -15.21
N MET A 13 -3.82 -8.98 -16.48
CA MET A 13 -4.77 -9.35 -17.54
C MET A 13 -4.77 -10.85 -17.83
N ALA A 14 -3.60 -11.47 -17.89
CA ALA A 14 -3.47 -12.89 -18.23
C ALA A 14 -4.07 -13.84 -17.19
N VAL A 15 -4.15 -13.41 -15.92
CA VAL A 15 -4.67 -14.22 -14.81
C VAL A 15 -6.03 -13.73 -14.30
N ASP A 16 -6.66 -12.77 -15.00
CA ASP A 16 -7.92 -12.14 -14.60
C ASP A 16 -7.88 -11.62 -13.15
N ALA A 17 -6.77 -10.96 -12.77
CA ALA A 17 -6.61 -10.38 -11.45
C ALA A 17 -7.60 -9.22 -11.23
N GLU A 18 -8.05 -9.05 -9.98
CA GLU A 18 -8.95 -7.95 -9.63
C GLU A 18 -8.25 -6.58 -9.63
N GLY A 19 -6.91 -6.56 -9.68
CA GLY A 19 -6.20 -5.28 -9.72
C GLY A 19 -4.71 -5.38 -10.02
N VAL A 20 -4.11 -4.20 -10.14
CA VAL A 20 -2.67 -4.00 -10.33
C VAL A 20 -2.19 -2.90 -9.38
N HIS A 21 -0.96 -3.02 -8.89
CA HIS A 21 -0.28 -1.94 -8.14
C HIS A 21 0.94 -1.47 -8.91
N LEU A 22 1.03 -0.15 -9.13
CA LEU A 22 2.05 0.48 -9.98
C LEU A 22 2.99 1.36 -9.15
N GLY A 23 4.28 1.16 -9.34
CA GLY A 23 5.32 2.02 -8.81
C GLY A 23 5.59 3.23 -9.69
N GLN A 24 6.43 4.16 -9.21
CA GLN A 24 6.75 5.42 -9.90
C GLN A 24 7.53 5.23 -11.22
N SER A 25 8.15 4.07 -11.43
CA SER A 25 8.91 3.73 -12.64
C SER A 25 8.15 2.81 -13.60
N ASP A 26 6.94 2.41 -13.21
CA ASP A 26 6.12 1.50 -13.99
C ASP A 26 5.23 2.26 -14.97
N MET A 27 4.26 1.58 -15.57
CA MET A 27 3.31 2.23 -16.46
C MET A 27 2.53 3.33 -15.71
N PRO A 28 2.41 4.55 -16.27
CA PRO A 28 1.60 5.60 -15.67
C PRO A 28 0.16 5.17 -15.43
N VAL A 29 -0.41 5.58 -14.29
CA VAL A 29 -1.76 5.17 -13.84
C VAL A 29 -2.82 5.47 -14.91
N TYR A 30 -2.77 6.63 -15.57
CA TYR A 30 -3.76 7.00 -16.59
C TYR A 30 -3.71 6.08 -17.83
N ILE A 31 -2.53 5.55 -18.19
CA ILE A 31 -2.40 4.58 -19.29
C ILE A 31 -2.96 3.23 -18.85
N ALA A 32 -2.62 2.80 -17.64
CA ALA A 32 -3.15 1.57 -17.05
C ALA A 32 -4.68 1.61 -16.98
N ARG A 33 -5.26 2.73 -16.52
CA ARG A 33 -6.71 2.93 -16.47
C ARG A 33 -7.36 2.85 -17.84
N LYS A 34 -6.73 3.45 -18.85
CA LYS A 34 -7.21 3.37 -20.24
C LYS A 34 -7.19 1.94 -20.81
N ILE A 35 -6.22 1.12 -20.42
CA ILE A 35 -6.10 -0.28 -20.90
C ILE A 35 -7.06 -1.20 -20.15
N LEU A 36 -7.12 -1.06 -18.82
CA LEU A 36 -7.82 -2.00 -17.93
C LEU A 36 -9.30 -1.63 -17.71
N GLY A 37 -9.70 -0.38 -17.99
CA GLY A 37 -11.06 0.10 -17.74
C GLY A 37 -11.32 0.41 -16.26
N ASP A 38 -12.57 0.76 -15.94
CA ASP A 38 -12.97 1.29 -14.64
C ASP A 38 -13.24 0.20 -13.59
N SER A 39 -13.40 -1.05 -14.01
CA SER A 39 -13.72 -2.17 -13.11
C SER A 39 -12.52 -2.77 -12.39
N ILE A 40 -11.30 -2.53 -12.89
CA ILE A 40 -10.06 -3.08 -12.32
C ILE A 40 -9.51 -2.12 -11.27
N ILE A 41 -9.12 -2.66 -10.13
CA ILE A 41 -8.50 -1.89 -9.05
C ILE A 41 -7.08 -1.48 -9.44
N ILE A 42 -6.78 -0.19 -9.42
CA ILE A 42 -5.42 0.32 -9.66
C ILE A 42 -4.89 0.98 -8.39
N GLY A 43 -3.87 0.36 -7.79
CA GLY A 43 -3.08 0.97 -6.73
C GLY A 43 -1.88 1.71 -7.29
N ALA A 44 -1.42 2.75 -6.60
CA ALA A 44 -0.20 3.46 -6.96
C ALA A 44 0.70 3.73 -5.75
N THR A 45 2.02 3.66 -5.96
CA THR A 45 3.00 4.07 -4.95
C THR A 45 3.16 5.59 -4.97
N ALA A 46 3.07 6.23 -3.79
CA ALA A 46 3.42 7.65 -3.63
C ALA A 46 4.39 7.82 -2.45
N LYS A 47 5.31 8.79 -2.58
CA LYS A 47 6.30 9.16 -1.55
C LYS A 47 6.22 10.63 -1.16
N THR A 48 5.48 11.42 -1.92
CA THR A 48 5.28 12.86 -1.73
C THR A 48 3.82 13.21 -2.00
N VAL A 49 3.36 14.34 -1.45
CA VAL A 49 2.00 14.84 -1.71
C VAL A 49 1.74 15.08 -3.21
N PRO A 50 2.64 15.71 -4.00
CA PRO A 50 2.41 15.85 -5.43
C PRO A 50 2.21 14.52 -6.16
N GLN A 51 3.00 13.48 -5.83
CA GLN A 51 2.82 12.14 -6.42
C GLN A 51 1.47 11.51 -6.04
N ALA A 52 1.01 11.73 -4.82
CA ALA A 52 -0.28 11.22 -4.35
C ALA A 52 -1.45 11.87 -5.09
N VAL A 53 -1.41 13.19 -5.24
CA VAL A 53 -2.44 13.96 -5.98
C VAL A 53 -2.43 13.55 -7.47
N GLU A 54 -1.27 13.49 -8.09
CA GLU A 54 -1.14 13.04 -9.48
C GLU A 54 -1.70 11.63 -9.70
N ALA A 55 -1.37 10.68 -8.83
CA ALA A 55 -1.90 9.32 -8.93
C ALA A 55 -3.43 9.28 -8.80
N TYR A 56 -3.99 10.07 -7.88
CA TYR A 56 -5.43 10.22 -7.72
C TYR A 56 -6.08 10.80 -8.97
N ASP A 57 -5.55 11.91 -9.50
CA ASP A 57 -6.06 12.57 -10.70
C ASP A 57 -5.99 11.68 -11.95
N GLN A 58 -5.01 10.78 -11.99
CA GLN A 58 -4.86 9.77 -13.04
C GLN A 58 -5.77 8.55 -12.88
N GLY A 59 -6.54 8.45 -11.79
CA GLY A 59 -7.53 7.40 -11.56
C GLY A 59 -7.05 6.22 -10.72
N ALA A 60 -6.11 6.42 -9.80
CA ALA A 60 -5.78 5.40 -8.80
C ALA A 60 -6.91 5.23 -7.77
N ASP A 61 -7.21 3.99 -7.39
CA ASP A 61 -8.24 3.64 -6.39
C ASP A 61 -7.69 3.65 -4.96
N TYR A 62 -6.38 3.43 -4.80
CA TYR A 62 -5.71 3.51 -3.51
C TYR A 62 -4.22 3.82 -3.66
N LEU A 63 -3.60 4.25 -2.57
CA LEU A 63 -2.15 4.49 -2.52
C LEU A 63 -1.44 3.53 -1.57
N GLY A 64 -0.22 3.14 -1.96
CA GLY A 64 0.79 2.57 -1.09
C GLY A 64 1.86 3.62 -0.79
N VAL A 65 1.99 4.03 0.46
CA VAL A 65 2.91 5.11 0.87
C VAL A 65 4.03 4.56 1.74
N GLY A 66 5.26 4.77 1.32
CA GLY A 66 6.46 4.28 2.00
C GLY A 66 7.72 4.41 1.14
N ALA A 67 8.86 3.88 1.64
CA ALA A 67 8.94 3.00 2.80
C ALA A 67 8.97 3.80 4.11
N ILE A 68 8.23 3.33 5.12
CA ILE A 68 8.24 3.94 6.46
C ILE A 68 9.53 3.61 7.19
N TYR A 69 9.99 2.36 7.09
CA TYR A 69 11.28 1.91 7.61
C TYR A 69 12.17 1.36 6.50
N PRO A 70 13.49 1.31 6.72
CA PRO A 70 14.40 0.64 5.80
C PRO A 70 13.96 -0.79 5.52
N THR A 71 14.03 -1.18 4.24
CA THR A 71 13.63 -2.52 3.81
C THR A 71 14.63 -3.06 2.80
N THR A 72 14.90 -4.35 2.86
CA THR A 72 15.74 -5.07 1.90
C THR A 72 14.94 -5.62 0.71
N THR A 73 13.63 -5.44 0.70
CA THR A 73 12.74 -5.95 -0.35
C THR A 73 12.90 -5.19 -1.68
N LYS A 74 13.25 -3.89 -1.62
CA LYS A 74 13.66 -3.09 -2.80
C LYS A 74 15.02 -2.42 -2.54
N VAL A 75 15.94 -2.49 -3.53
CA VAL A 75 17.36 -2.14 -3.39
C VAL A 75 17.65 -0.64 -3.18
N LYS A 76 16.75 0.24 -3.61
CA LYS A 76 16.86 1.69 -3.38
C LYS A 76 15.55 2.22 -2.81
N THR A 77 15.52 2.40 -1.50
CA THR A 77 14.33 2.86 -0.81
C THR A 77 14.57 4.26 -0.23
N VAL A 78 13.83 5.25 -0.73
CA VAL A 78 13.72 6.56 -0.09
C VAL A 78 12.70 6.43 1.03
N LEU A 79 13.08 6.80 2.24
CA LEU A 79 12.17 6.76 3.39
C LEU A 79 11.14 7.89 3.29
N THR A 80 9.92 7.57 3.65
CA THR A 80 8.80 8.51 3.77
C THR A 80 8.49 8.70 5.25
N SER A 81 8.54 9.95 5.73
CA SER A 81 8.27 10.26 7.13
C SER A 81 6.77 10.06 7.46
N THR A 82 6.48 9.88 8.74
CA THR A 82 5.09 9.83 9.23
C THR A 82 4.34 11.14 9.00
N ASP A 83 5.02 12.29 9.02
CA ASP A 83 4.42 13.58 8.70
C ASP A 83 4.03 13.65 7.22
N THR A 84 4.91 13.22 6.32
CA THR A 84 4.58 13.11 4.89
C THR A 84 3.42 12.14 4.64
N LEU A 85 3.38 11.01 5.35
CA LEU A 85 2.25 10.07 5.26
C LEU A 85 0.94 10.73 5.70
N ARG A 86 0.94 11.50 6.80
CA ARG A 86 -0.23 12.25 7.27
C ARG A 86 -0.68 13.29 6.26
N ASP A 87 0.27 14.04 5.69
CA ASP A 87 -0.02 15.05 4.67
C ASP A 87 -0.64 14.43 3.40
N ILE A 88 -0.13 13.27 2.98
CA ILE A 88 -0.71 12.50 1.86
C ILE A 88 -2.14 12.07 2.19
N CYS A 89 -2.39 11.52 3.38
CA CYS A 89 -3.75 11.14 3.79
C CYS A 89 -4.73 12.32 3.79
N ALA A 90 -4.24 13.53 4.08
CA ALA A 90 -5.06 14.75 4.06
C ALA A 90 -5.29 15.30 2.63
N ALA A 91 -4.37 15.01 1.71
CA ALA A 91 -4.37 15.58 0.36
C ALA A 91 -5.27 14.84 -0.64
N VAL A 92 -5.60 13.56 -0.38
CA VAL A 92 -6.39 12.74 -1.31
C VAL A 92 -7.56 12.06 -0.61
N PRO A 93 -8.72 11.89 -1.29
CA PRO A 93 -9.90 11.26 -0.70
C PRO A 93 -9.89 9.72 -0.80
N ILE A 94 -8.89 9.14 -1.48
CA ILE A 94 -8.76 7.69 -1.67
C ILE A 94 -8.01 7.02 -0.51
N LYS A 95 -8.14 5.71 -0.40
CA LYS A 95 -7.50 4.92 0.66
C LYS A 95 -5.98 4.98 0.58
N VAL A 96 -5.33 5.25 1.70
CA VAL A 96 -3.87 5.27 1.83
C VAL A 96 -3.42 4.13 2.75
N ASN A 97 -2.54 3.27 2.25
CA ASN A 97 -1.95 2.19 3.02
C ASN A 97 -0.47 2.50 3.30
N ALA A 98 -0.03 2.28 4.53
CA ALA A 98 1.38 2.39 4.89
C ALA A 98 2.15 1.12 4.52
N ILE A 99 3.34 1.27 3.93
CA ILE A 99 4.19 0.14 3.51
C ILE A 99 5.67 0.40 3.80
N GLY A 100 6.43 -0.68 3.88
CA GLY A 100 7.90 -0.69 3.94
C GLY A 100 8.47 -0.88 5.33
N GLY A 101 9.06 -2.04 5.58
CA GLY A 101 9.72 -2.43 6.82
C GLY A 101 8.82 -2.58 8.04
N LEU A 102 7.51 -2.55 7.86
CA LEU A 102 6.52 -2.62 8.93
C LEU A 102 6.35 -4.05 9.45
N ASN A 103 6.20 -4.16 10.78
CA ASN A 103 5.92 -5.41 11.48
C ASN A 103 5.22 -5.11 12.83
N LYS A 104 4.76 -6.13 13.55
CA LYS A 104 4.02 -5.99 14.81
C LYS A 104 4.74 -5.19 15.91
N ASN A 105 6.08 -5.07 15.85
CA ASN A 105 6.90 -4.41 16.87
C ASN A 105 7.19 -2.94 16.57
N ASN A 106 6.79 -2.42 15.40
CA ASN A 106 7.13 -1.05 14.99
C ASN A 106 5.97 -0.26 14.35
N ILE A 107 4.77 -0.83 14.27
CA ILE A 107 3.61 -0.13 13.69
C ILE A 107 3.00 0.93 14.60
N ASP A 108 3.43 1.03 15.84
CA ASP A 108 3.04 2.08 16.80
C ASP A 108 3.34 3.50 16.29
N ILE A 109 4.38 3.67 15.48
CA ILE A 109 4.71 4.95 14.83
C ILE A 109 3.58 5.50 13.95
N LEU A 110 2.65 4.65 13.51
CA LEU A 110 1.52 5.01 12.65
C LEU A 110 0.29 5.49 13.45
N GLN A 111 0.35 5.45 14.79
CA GLN A 111 -0.79 5.79 15.63
C GLN A 111 -1.25 7.25 15.39
N GLY A 112 -2.56 7.44 15.24
CA GLY A 112 -3.16 8.74 14.98
C GLY A 112 -3.02 9.24 13.53
N ILE A 113 -2.50 8.40 12.61
CA ILE A 113 -2.50 8.71 11.17
C ILE A 113 -3.72 8.01 10.53
N PRO A 114 -4.54 8.70 9.70
CA PRO A 114 -5.78 8.15 9.16
C PRO A 114 -5.53 7.23 7.94
N ILE A 115 -4.65 6.24 8.11
CA ILE A 115 -4.40 5.22 7.09
C ILE A 115 -5.56 4.24 7.00
N ALA A 116 -5.77 3.67 5.82
CA ALA A 116 -6.77 2.63 5.59
C ALA A 116 -6.25 1.23 5.94
N GLY A 117 -4.93 1.00 5.84
CA GLY A 117 -4.33 -0.30 6.10
C GLY A 117 -2.81 -0.28 6.16
N ILE A 118 -2.25 -1.46 6.41
CA ILE A 118 -0.81 -1.71 6.52
C ILE A 118 -0.44 -2.83 5.55
N CYS A 119 0.62 -2.61 4.76
CA CYS A 119 1.21 -3.63 3.90
C CYS A 119 2.53 -4.12 4.49
N ALA A 120 2.69 -5.43 4.58
CA ALA A 120 3.91 -6.08 5.07
C ALA A 120 4.27 -7.27 4.17
N VAL A 121 5.51 -7.35 3.73
CA VAL A 121 6.03 -8.46 2.92
C VAL A 121 6.91 -9.36 3.76
N SER A 122 8.11 -8.92 4.10
CA SER A 122 9.09 -9.76 4.80
C SER A 122 8.64 -10.21 6.19
N ALA A 123 7.87 -9.39 6.90
CA ALA A 123 7.33 -9.75 8.22
C ALA A 123 6.35 -10.93 8.16
N ILE A 124 5.72 -11.15 7.01
CA ILE A 124 4.78 -12.25 6.78
C ILE A 124 5.49 -13.41 6.06
N MET A 125 6.12 -13.12 4.92
CA MET A 125 6.65 -14.16 4.02
C MET A 125 7.88 -14.89 4.57
N LYS A 126 8.65 -14.26 5.50
CA LYS A 126 9.79 -14.88 6.17
C LYS A 126 9.45 -15.46 7.54
N ALA A 127 8.20 -15.36 7.99
CA ALA A 127 7.76 -15.92 9.25
C ALA A 127 7.67 -17.45 9.18
N GLY A 128 8.03 -18.13 10.26
CA GLY A 128 7.87 -19.60 10.37
C GLY A 128 6.40 -20.04 10.27
N ASN A 129 5.47 -19.16 10.64
CA ASN A 129 4.04 -19.34 10.45
C ASN A 129 3.43 -18.02 9.91
N PRO A 130 3.27 -17.86 8.58
CA PRO A 130 2.73 -16.66 7.98
C PRO A 130 1.31 -16.30 8.44
N LYS A 131 0.46 -17.29 8.68
CA LYS A 131 -0.90 -17.07 9.18
C LYS A 131 -0.88 -16.40 10.55
N LEU A 132 -0.11 -16.95 11.49
CA LEU A 132 0.05 -16.38 12.81
C LEU A 132 0.66 -14.96 12.75
N ALA A 133 1.63 -14.73 11.88
CA ALA A 133 2.24 -13.41 11.70
C ALA A 133 1.21 -12.35 11.24
N VAL A 134 0.29 -12.73 10.36
CA VAL A 134 -0.82 -11.84 9.93
C VAL A 134 -1.78 -11.60 11.09
N GLU A 135 -2.17 -12.63 11.83
CA GLU A 135 -3.07 -12.50 12.98
C GLU A 135 -2.48 -11.57 14.05
N GLU A 136 -1.22 -11.76 14.42
CA GLU A 136 -0.50 -10.91 15.40
C GLU A 136 -0.39 -9.45 14.91
N LEU A 137 -0.09 -9.23 13.62
CA LEU A 137 -0.02 -7.88 13.03
C LEU A 137 -1.40 -7.20 13.06
N LYS A 138 -2.47 -7.94 12.73
CA LYS A 138 -3.85 -7.45 12.78
C LYS A 138 -4.26 -7.09 14.21
N CYS A 139 -4.04 -7.98 15.18
CA CYS A 139 -4.34 -7.71 16.60
C CYS A 139 -3.63 -6.43 17.05
N ARG A 140 -2.35 -6.29 16.74
CA ARG A 140 -1.59 -5.09 17.12
C ARG A 140 -2.11 -3.82 16.45
N ALA A 141 -2.50 -3.89 15.18
CA ALA A 141 -3.09 -2.76 14.47
C ALA A 141 -4.43 -2.33 15.10
N VAL A 142 -5.28 -3.28 15.48
CA VAL A 142 -6.56 -3.02 16.19
C VAL A 142 -6.32 -2.36 17.55
N GLU A 143 -5.38 -2.89 18.37
CA GLU A 143 -5.01 -2.31 19.66
C GLU A 143 -4.59 -0.83 19.54
N LEU A 144 -3.91 -0.49 18.46
CA LEU A 144 -3.42 0.87 18.17
C LEU A 144 -4.47 1.76 17.47
N GLY A 145 -5.63 1.23 17.14
CA GLY A 145 -6.67 1.94 16.39
C GLY A 145 -6.27 2.28 14.95
N LEU A 146 -5.41 1.47 14.35
CA LEU A 146 -4.91 1.69 12.99
C LEU A 146 -5.85 1.06 11.96
N GLY A 147 -6.27 1.87 10.97
CA GLY A 147 -7.09 1.41 9.85
C GLY A 147 -8.50 0.99 10.23
N ASN A 148 -9.28 0.58 9.23
CA ASN A 148 -10.63 0.03 9.40
C ASN A 148 -10.59 -1.50 9.44
N PHE A 149 -9.78 -2.07 10.31
CA PHE A 149 -9.80 -3.53 10.53
C PHE A 149 -11.09 -3.88 11.30
N LYS A 150 -12.16 -4.18 10.56
CA LYS A 150 -13.33 -4.82 11.17
C LYS A 150 -12.91 -6.19 11.66
N GLU A 151 -13.28 -6.52 12.88
CA GLU A 151 -13.22 -7.90 13.39
C GLU A 151 -13.91 -8.82 12.38
N VAL A 152 -13.20 -9.86 11.94
CA VAL A 152 -13.72 -10.95 11.10
C VAL A 152 -14.06 -12.10 12.01
#